data_34cdbc48ce1ed6cf90f510f6afc8f843
#
_entry.id   34cdbc48ce1ed6cf90f510f6afc8f843
#
_cell.length_a   1.000
_cell.length_b   1.000
_cell.length_c   1.000
_cell.angle_alpha   90.00
_cell.angle_beta   90.00
_cell.angle_gamma   90.00
#
_symmetry.space_group_name_H-M   'P 1'
#
loop_
_entity.id
_entity.type
_entity.pdbx_description
1 polymer ?
#
loop_
_entity_poly.entity_id
_entity_poly.type
_entity_poly.pdbx_seq_one_letter_code
_entity_poly.pdbx_strand_id
1 'polypeptide(L)'
;MGGFFGVTSNQDCVLDIFFGVDYHSHLGTKKGGMALHSKEKGFQREIHNIENTPFRTKFEDDLHEFEGCVAGIGCISDNDPQPLLVRSHLGTYAITTIGAITNAEELLRAEFDKGHQFMSRSTGNVNETELIACHINQK
;
A
#
# COMPACT_ATOMS: atom_id res chain seq x y z
N MET A 1 14.59 3.12 -2.48
CA MET A 1 14.21 2.66 -1.13
C MET A 1 12.84 3.17 -0.75
N GLY A 2 12.34 2.81 0.39
CA GLY A 2 11.04 3.25 0.85
C GLY A 2 10.88 3.01 2.34
N GLY A 3 9.69 3.26 2.86
CA GLY A 3 9.35 3.00 4.24
C GLY A 3 7.85 2.87 4.40
N PHE A 4 7.43 2.22 5.45
CA PHE A 4 6.01 2.12 5.79
C PHE A 4 5.76 2.42 7.26
N PHE A 5 4.52 2.77 7.55
CA PHE A 5 4.06 3.08 8.90
C PHE A 5 2.64 2.55 9.07
N GLY A 6 2.35 1.97 10.21
CA GLY A 6 1.02 1.41 10.49
C GLY A 6 0.56 1.71 11.90
N VAL A 7 -0.74 1.91 12.06
CA VAL A 7 -1.37 2.20 13.35
C VAL A 7 -2.70 1.47 13.46
N THR A 8 -3.01 0.97 14.63
CA THR A 8 -4.35 0.60 15.04
C THR A 8 -4.66 1.31 16.36
N SER A 9 -5.87 1.83 16.50
CA SER A 9 -6.25 2.69 17.61
C SER A 9 -7.72 2.51 17.96
N ASN A 10 -8.10 2.99 19.14
CA ASN A 10 -9.50 3.12 19.56
C ASN A 10 -10.12 4.45 19.13
N GLN A 11 -9.33 5.34 18.57
CA GLN A 11 -9.74 6.67 18.11
C GLN A 11 -9.27 6.90 16.68
N ASP A 12 -9.74 7.98 16.07
CA ASP A 12 -9.27 8.42 14.76
C ASP A 12 -7.74 8.49 14.74
N CYS A 13 -7.12 7.78 13.82
CA CYS A 13 -5.66 7.71 13.68
C CYS A 13 -5.14 8.31 12.36
N VAL A 14 -5.95 9.07 11.67
CA VAL A 14 -5.60 9.64 10.35
C VAL A 14 -4.34 10.47 10.42
N LEU A 15 -4.24 11.37 11.39
CA LEU A 15 -3.08 12.22 11.55
C LEU A 15 -1.83 11.43 11.95
N ASP A 16 -1.99 10.38 12.74
CA ASP A 16 -0.87 9.52 13.11
C ASP A 16 -0.27 8.83 11.88
N ILE A 17 -1.12 8.29 11.00
CA ILE A 17 -0.68 7.69 9.73
C ILE A 17 -0.06 8.75 8.83
N PHE A 18 -0.73 9.88 8.65
CA PHE A 18 -0.27 10.98 7.79
C PHE A 18 1.13 11.46 8.19
N PHE A 19 1.32 11.80 9.45
CA PHE A 19 2.62 12.26 9.93
C PHE A 19 3.65 11.14 9.99
N GLY A 20 3.25 9.92 10.30
CA GLY A 20 4.15 8.77 10.29
C GLY A 20 4.71 8.48 8.91
N VAL A 21 3.87 8.56 7.88
CA VAL A 21 4.32 8.41 6.49
C VAL A 21 5.13 9.60 6.02
N ASP A 22 4.69 10.82 6.36
CA ASP A 22 5.42 12.05 6.03
C ASP A 22 6.84 12.04 6.61
N TYR A 23 6.99 11.54 7.81
CA TYR A 23 8.31 11.38 8.44
C TYR A 23 9.24 10.50 7.60
N HIS A 24 8.71 9.49 6.92
CA HIS A 24 9.45 8.58 6.05
C HIS A 24 9.57 9.07 4.60
N SER A 25 8.95 10.19 4.25
CA SER A 25 8.86 10.65 2.85
C SER A 25 10.22 10.96 2.21
N HIS A 26 11.25 11.21 3.01
CA HIS A 26 12.62 11.41 2.54
C HIS A 26 13.31 10.09 2.11
N LEU A 27 12.73 8.93 2.44
CA LEU A 27 13.32 7.61 2.13
C LEU A 27 12.95 7.11 0.75
N GLY A 28 11.98 7.74 0.10
CA GLY A 28 11.54 7.39 -1.24
C GLY A 28 11.17 8.64 -2.01
N THR A 29 11.12 8.54 -3.33
CA THR A 29 11.03 9.71 -4.17
C THR A 29 9.88 9.70 -5.17
N LYS A 30 9.21 8.58 -5.36
CA LYS A 30 8.26 8.47 -6.46
C LYS A 30 6.80 8.41 -6.05
N LYS A 31 6.45 7.55 -5.13
CA LYS A 31 5.06 7.32 -4.77
C LYS A 31 4.84 7.27 -3.28
N GLY A 32 3.72 7.82 -2.84
CA GLY A 32 3.23 7.70 -1.48
C GLY A 32 1.82 7.18 -1.50
N GLY A 33 1.44 6.43 -0.47
CA GLY A 33 0.09 5.90 -0.37
C GLY A 33 -0.35 5.69 1.07
N MET A 34 -1.65 5.76 1.27
CA MET A 34 -2.30 5.51 2.55
C MET A 34 -3.53 4.64 2.32
N ALA A 35 -3.75 3.65 3.18
CA ALA A 35 -4.97 2.86 3.22
C ALA A 35 -5.42 2.74 4.66
N LEU A 36 -6.60 3.24 4.96
CA LEU A 36 -7.17 3.27 6.30
C LEU A 36 -8.55 2.61 6.31
N HIS A 37 -8.95 2.17 7.48
CA HIS A 37 -10.21 1.44 7.66
C HIS A 37 -11.02 2.00 8.82
N SER A 38 -12.34 2.08 8.61
CA SER A 38 -13.33 2.29 9.67
C SER A 38 -14.48 1.31 9.49
N LYS A 39 -15.21 1.04 10.57
CA LYS A 39 -16.39 0.16 10.51
C LYS A 39 -17.50 0.77 9.65
N GLU A 40 -17.62 2.09 9.63
CA GLU A 40 -18.64 2.80 8.89
C GLU A 40 -18.35 2.93 7.42
N LYS A 41 -17.10 3.33 7.09
CA LYS A 41 -16.70 3.64 5.71
C LYS A 41 -16.03 2.48 4.99
N GLY A 42 -15.59 1.44 5.73
CA GLY A 42 -14.75 0.40 5.18
C GLY A 42 -13.34 0.90 4.90
N PHE A 43 -12.71 0.39 3.84
CA PHE A 43 -11.39 0.83 3.41
C PHE A 43 -11.47 2.09 2.57
N GLN A 44 -10.57 3.03 2.85
CA GLN A 44 -10.30 4.21 2.04
C GLN A 44 -8.84 4.18 1.66
N ARG A 45 -8.52 4.44 0.39
CA ARG A 45 -7.14 4.39 -0.11
C ARG A 45 -6.87 5.53 -1.09
N GLU A 46 -5.72 6.18 -0.91
CA GLU A 46 -5.20 7.17 -1.86
C GLU A 46 -3.71 6.90 -2.12
N ILE A 47 -3.32 7.04 -3.38
CA ILE A 47 -1.93 6.92 -3.83
C ILE A 47 -1.63 8.09 -4.74
N HIS A 48 -0.51 8.77 -4.47
CA HIS A 48 -0.06 9.92 -5.28
C HIS A 48 1.39 9.77 -5.71
N ASN A 49 1.70 10.38 -6.85
CA ASN A 49 3.08 10.63 -7.26
C ASN A 49 3.62 11.80 -6.43
N ILE A 50 4.78 11.60 -5.81
CA ILE A 50 5.43 12.60 -4.96
C ILE A 50 6.79 13.06 -5.49
N GLU A 51 7.11 12.78 -6.77
CA GLU A 51 8.39 13.14 -7.37
C GLU A 51 8.63 14.66 -7.38
N ASN A 52 7.59 15.41 -7.71
CA ASN A 52 7.69 16.86 -7.89
C ASN A 52 6.96 17.66 -6.81
N THR A 53 6.28 17.00 -5.91
CA THR A 53 5.49 17.65 -4.86
C THR A 53 5.60 16.83 -3.58
N PRO A 54 5.90 17.46 -2.43
CA PRO A 54 6.03 16.73 -1.16
C PRO A 54 4.79 15.91 -0.82
N PHE A 55 5.00 14.80 -0.14
CA PHE A 55 3.94 13.91 0.36
C PHE A 55 2.85 14.70 1.08
N ARG A 56 3.24 15.53 2.02
CA ARG A 56 2.31 16.34 2.83
C ARG A 56 1.35 17.14 1.95
N THR A 57 1.87 17.83 0.95
CA THR A 57 1.08 18.67 0.05
C THR A 57 0.09 17.85 -0.77
N LYS A 58 0.49 16.66 -1.22
CA LYS A 58 -0.36 15.78 -2.03
C LYS A 58 -1.50 15.16 -1.23
N PHE A 59 -1.28 14.83 0.03
CA PHE A 59 -2.26 14.12 0.84
C PHE A 59 -3.10 15.00 1.76
N GLU A 60 -2.70 16.25 1.95
CA GLU A 60 -3.38 17.17 2.86
C GLU A 60 -4.87 17.35 2.53
N ASP A 61 -5.20 17.45 1.25
CA ASP A 61 -6.57 17.63 0.79
C ASP A 61 -7.41 16.35 0.91
N ASP A 62 -6.77 15.19 0.98
CA ASP A 62 -7.46 13.90 1.06
C ASP A 62 -7.79 13.48 2.50
N LEU A 63 -7.25 14.16 3.51
CA LEU A 63 -7.39 13.74 4.90
C LEU A 63 -8.84 13.63 5.37
N HIS A 64 -9.72 14.46 4.83
CA HIS A 64 -11.16 14.44 5.16
C HIS A 64 -11.82 13.11 4.76
N GLU A 65 -11.32 12.44 3.73
CA GLU A 65 -11.84 11.14 3.27
C GLU A 65 -11.58 10.02 4.27
N PHE A 66 -10.50 10.17 5.02
CA PHE A 66 -10.06 9.19 6.01
C PHE A 66 -10.62 9.44 7.42
N GLU A 67 -11.32 10.53 7.61
CA GLU A 67 -11.86 10.91 8.93
C GLU A 67 -12.64 9.78 9.58
N GLY A 68 -12.34 9.51 10.86
CA GLY A 68 -12.97 8.43 11.62
C GLY A 68 -12.32 7.06 11.48
N CYS A 69 -11.31 6.90 10.64
CA CYS A 69 -10.59 5.65 10.51
C CYS A 69 -9.72 5.37 11.75
N VAL A 70 -9.78 4.13 12.22
CA VAL A 70 -9.12 3.72 13.47
C VAL A 70 -7.95 2.75 13.25
N ALA A 71 -7.73 2.35 12.02
CA ALA A 71 -6.60 1.51 11.65
C ALA A 71 -6.14 1.87 10.24
N GLY A 72 -4.86 1.73 9.99
CA GLY A 72 -4.34 1.99 8.66
C GLY A 72 -2.86 1.72 8.52
N ILE A 73 -2.45 1.73 7.26
CA ILE A 73 -1.05 1.64 6.85
C ILE A 73 -0.79 2.70 5.80
N GLY A 74 0.44 3.15 5.74
CA GLY A 74 0.89 4.04 4.67
C GLY A 74 2.31 3.70 4.29
N CYS A 75 2.71 4.06 3.08
CA CYS A 75 4.06 3.81 2.62
C CYS A 75 4.56 4.86 1.63
N ILE A 76 5.87 4.92 1.55
CA ILE A 76 6.62 5.60 0.50
C ILE A 76 7.32 4.52 -0.30
N SER A 77 7.20 4.57 -1.62
CA SER A 77 7.77 3.57 -2.52
C SER A 77 8.40 4.24 -3.74
N ASP A 78 9.49 3.67 -4.22
CA ASP A 78 10.14 4.13 -5.44
C ASP A 78 9.61 3.45 -6.70
N ASN A 79 8.96 2.30 -6.55
CA ASN A 79 8.58 1.48 -7.67
C ASN A 79 7.06 1.34 -7.80
N ASP A 80 6.47 0.57 -6.92
CA ASP A 80 5.10 0.13 -7.08
C ASP A 80 4.10 1.02 -6.33
N PRO A 81 2.91 1.26 -6.91
CA PRO A 81 1.85 1.92 -6.17
C PRO A 81 1.38 1.04 -5.02
N GLN A 82 1.42 1.56 -3.82
CA GLN A 82 1.05 0.88 -2.57
C GLN A 82 0.40 1.87 -1.61
N PRO A 83 -0.40 1.42 -0.63
CA PRO A 83 -0.79 0.04 -0.34
C PRO A 83 -1.74 -0.55 -1.38
N LEU A 84 -1.76 -1.88 -1.51
CA LEU A 84 -2.77 -2.58 -2.29
C LEU A 84 -3.95 -2.97 -1.40
N LEU A 85 -5.17 -2.85 -1.94
CA LEU A 85 -6.35 -3.44 -1.35
C LEU A 85 -6.62 -4.77 -2.04
N VAL A 86 -6.69 -5.84 -1.27
CA VAL A 86 -6.90 -7.19 -1.77
C VAL A 86 -8.22 -7.72 -1.23
N ARG A 87 -9.07 -8.20 -2.13
CA ARG A 87 -10.31 -8.89 -1.78
C ARG A 87 -10.16 -10.36 -2.12
N SER A 88 -10.24 -11.22 -1.11
CA SER A 88 -10.02 -12.65 -1.26
C SER A 88 -11.00 -13.47 -0.41
N HIS A 89 -10.86 -14.79 -0.43
CA HIS A 89 -11.61 -15.68 0.46
C HIS A 89 -11.31 -15.43 1.95
N LEU A 90 -10.17 -14.79 2.25
CA LEU A 90 -9.81 -14.39 3.62
C LEU A 90 -10.48 -13.07 4.05
N GLY A 91 -11.24 -12.42 3.15
CA GLY A 91 -11.83 -11.10 3.36
C GLY A 91 -11.06 -10.02 2.59
N THR A 92 -11.31 -8.76 2.94
CA THR A 92 -10.60 -7.62 2.37
C THR A 92 -9.51 -7.15 3.32
N TYR A 93 -8.30 -6.95 2.79
CA TYR A 93 -7.18 -6.44 3.58
C TYR A 93 -6.32 -5.50 2.75
N ALA A 94 -5.57 -4.64 3.43
CA ALA A 94 -4.57 -3.79 2.82
C ALA A 94 -3.18 -4.37 3.08
N ILE A 95 -2.32 -4.27 2.09
CA ILE A 95 -0.95 -4.77 2.19
C ILE A 95 0.03 -3.77 1.61
N THR A 96 1.17 -3.62 2.28
CA THR A 96 2.31 -2.87 1.76
C THR A 96 3.60 -3.66 2.02
N THR A 97 4.55 -3.51 1.14
CA THR A 97 5.85 -4.19 1.24
C THR A 97 6.98 -3.24 0.88
N ILE A 98 8.11 -3.40 1.55
CA ILE A 98 9.35 -2.69 1.23
C ILE A 98 10.46 -3.71 1.12
N GLY A 99 11.16 -3.70 0.00
CA GLY A 99 12.22 -4.63 -0.30
C GLY A 99 12.14 -5.15 -1.72
N ALA A 100 12.95 -6.15 -2.01
CA ALA A 100 12.96 -6.84 -3.30
C ALA A 100 12.91 -8.36 -3.09
N ILE A 101 12.14 -9.02 -3.95
CA ILE A 101 12.07 -10.49 -3.96
C ILE A 101 13.11 -10.98 -4.97
N THR A 102 14.15 -11.63 -4.49
CA THR A 102 15.31 -12.02 -5.33
C THR A 102 14.97 -13.07 -6.39
N ASN A 103 13.96 -13.90 -6.12
CA ASN A 103 13.48 -14.93 -7.05
C ASN A 103 12.07 -14.65 -7.57
N ALA A 104 11.71 -13.38 -7.71
CA ALA A 104 10.36 -12.98 -8.15
C ALA A 104 9.95 -13.63 -9.49
N GLU A 105 10.85 -13.68 -10.46
CA GLU A 105 10.59 -14.28 -11.78
C GLU A 105 10.22 -15.77 -11.68
N GLU A 106 10.93 -16.50 -10.84
CA GLU A 106 10.65 -17.93 -10.60
C GLU A 106 9.28 -18.14 -9.97
N LEU A 107 8.97 -17.33 -8.94
CA LEU A 107 7.68 -17.38 -8.27
C LEU A 107 6.53 -16.99 -9.21
N LEU A 108 6.72 -15.98 -10.05
CA LEU A 108 5.73 -15.57 -11.04
C LEU A 108 5.43 -16.67 -12.05
N ARG A 109 6.45 -17.33 -12.57
CA ARG A 109 6.26 -18.46 -13.50
C ARG A 109 5.48 -19.58 -12.86
N ALA A 110 5.79 -19.92 -11.62
CA ALA A 110 5.05 -20.93 -10.88
C ALA A 110 3.57 -20.56 -10.71
N GLU A 111 3.27 -19.29 -10.47
CA GLU A 111 1.90 -18.80 -10.35
C GLU A 111 1.16 -18.81 -11.72
N PHE A 112 1.83 -18.42 -12.79
CA PHE A 112 1.26 -18.49 -14.13
C PHE A 112 0.94 -19.94 -14.55
N ASP A 113 1.79 -20.88 -14.19
CA ASP A 113 1.57 -22.30 -14.46
C ASP A 113 0.34 -22.85 -13.73
N LYS A 114 -0.05 -22.24 -12.61
CA LYS A 114 -1.28 -22.55 -11.87
C LYS A 114 -2.52 -21.83 -12.43
N GLY A 115 -2.34 -20.97 -13.43
CA GLY A 115 -3.44 -20.21 -14.02
C GLY A 115 -3.76 -18.90 -13.32
N HIS A 116 -2.91 -18.45 -12.40
CA HIS A 116 -3.08 -17.14 -11.74
C HIS A 116 -2.66 -16.00 -12.66
N GLN A 117 -3.22 -14.82 -12.40
CA GLN A 117 -2.91 -13.59 -13.14
C GLN A 117 -2.64 -12.44 -12.16
N PHE A 118 -1.92 -11.44 -12.63
CA PHE A 118 -1.55 -10.27 -11.84
C PHE A 118 -2.04 -9.00 -12.55
N MET A 119 -2.71 -8.14 -11.82
CA MET A 119 -3.40 -6.96 -12.35
C MET A 119 -2.66 -5.66 -12.12
N SER A 120 -1.97 -5.54 -10.98
CA SER A 120 -1.25 -4.34 -10.62
C SER A 120 0.11 -4.32 -11.29
N ARG A 121 0.37 -3.30 -12.10
CA ARG A 121 1.63 -3.14 -12.81
C ARG A 121 2.33 -1.84 -12.44
N SER A 122 3.63 -1.89 -12.43
CA SER A 122 4.50 -0.74 -12.39
C SER A 122 5.53 -0.87 -13.51
N THR A 123 5.61 0.12 -14.40
CA THR A 123 6.60 0.17 -15.48
C THR A 123 6.70 -1.10 -16.35
N GLY A 124 5.59 -1.80 -16.55
CA GLY A 124 5.53 -3.04 -17.34
C GLY A 124 5.81 -4.33 -16.57
N ASN A 125 6.32 -4.25 -15.36
CA ASN A 125 6.56 -5.41 -14.51
C ASN A 125 5.40 -5.68 -13.57
N VAL A 126 5.30 -6.92 -13.07
CA VAL A 126 4.32 -7.28 -12.05
C VAL A 126 4.70 -6.62 -10.72
N ASN A 127 3.70 -6.13 -10.01
CA ASN A 127 3.89 -5.59 -8.66
C ASN A 127 4.23 -6.73 -7.69
N GLU A 128 5.41 -6.68 -7.08
CA GLU A 128 5.87 -7.72 -6.14
C GLU A 128 4.98 -7.83 -4.90
N THR A 129 4.35 -6.73 -4.50
CA THR A 129 3.39 -6.74 -3.39
C THR A 129 2.17 -7.61 -3.72
N GLU A 130 1.71 -7.59 -4.96
CA GLU A 130 0.63 -8.47 -5.42
C GLU A 130 1.05 -9.94 -5.42
N LEU A 131 2.30 -10.23 -5.75
CA LEU A 131 2.85 -11.59 -5.67
C LEU A 131 2.81 -12.11 -4.22
N ILE A 132 3.18 -11.30 -3.26
CA ILE A 132 3.10 -11.65 -1.83
C ILE A 132 1.63 -11.88 -1.43
N ALA A 133 0.73 -11.00 -1.85
CA ALA A 133 -0.70 -11.16 -1.59
C ALA A 133 -1.24 -12.48 -2.17
N CYS A 134 -0.79 -12.86 -3.36
CA CYS A 134 -1.14 -14.14 -3.98
C CYS A 134 -0.73 -15.32 -3.10
N HIS A 135 0.49 -15.30 -2.56
CA HIS A 135 0.96 -16.34 -1.64
C HIS A 135 0.19 -16.38 -0.33
N ILE A 136 -0.17 -15.23 0.22
CA ILE A 136 -1.03 -15.15 1.42
C ILE A 136 -2.38 -15.83 1.15
N ASN A 137 -2.97 -15.57 0.00
CA ASN A 137 -4.28 -16.10 -0.36
C ASN A 137 -4.30 -17.61 -0.61
N GLN A 138 -3.14 -18.23 -0.77
CA GLN A 138 -3.02 -19.69 -0.93
C GLN A 138 -3.03 -20.44 0.41
N LYS A 139 -2.98 -19.73 1.53
CA LYS A 139 -3.02 -20.32 2.87
C LYS A 139 -4.46 -20.45 3.37
#